data_f479b178bc048072a324d167d1f5f636
#
_entry.id   f479b178bc048072a324d167d1f5f636
#
_cell.length_a   1.000
_cell.length_b   1.000
_cell.length_c   1.000
_cell.angle_alpha   90.00
_cell.angle_beta   90.00
_cell.angle_gamma   90.00
#
_symmetry.space_group_name_H-M   'P 1'
#
loop_
_entity.id
_entity.type
_entity.pdbx_description
1 polymer ?
#
loop_
_entity_poly.entity_id
_entity_poly.type
_entity_poly.pdbx_seq_one_letter_code
_entity_poly.pdbx_strand_id
1 'polypeptide(L)'
;MVLSLLASGGPNDAPPFFILLTVVFMGIIAIALILAHFRQSLLAGYFICGVILANCGILDHIPNSDVSIQALSEVGIILLMFTLGLEFSVDELKHLRKTALVGGGIQMFICTAAFGLGLHYATGMDMSHSLTVGAIMGLSSTAVALKSFQEFGLSGTSGAKMAVGIALFQDI
;
A
#
# COMPACT_ATOMS: atom_id res chain seq x y z
N MET A 1 21.52 -14.10 -5.76
CA MET A 1 21.02 -13.50 -4.52
C MET A 1 19.82 -14.25 -3.94
N VAL A 2 18.70 -14.47 -4.66
CA VAL A 2 17.55 -15.25 -4.15
C VAL A 2 17.91 -16.71 -3.86
N LEU A 3 18.67 -17.37 -4.72
CA LEU A 3 19.11 -18.76 -4.52
C LEU A 3 20.03 -18.96 -3.30
N SER A 4 20.84 -17.96 -2.94
CA SER A 4 21.68 -18.03 -1.75
C SER A 4 20.89 -17.87 -0.45
N LEU A 5 19.78 -17.13 -0.46
CA LEU A 5 18.86 -17.01 0.65
C LEU A 5 18.09 -18.31 0.92
N LEU A 6 17.80 -19.07 -0.13
CA LEU A 6 17.12 -20.37 -0.03
C LEU A 6 18.06 -21.49 0.49
N ALA A 7 19.39 -21.33 0.37
CA ALA A 7 20.37 -22.38 0.65
C ALA A 7 21.16 -22.20 1.96
N SER A 8 20.87 -21.18 2.77
CA SER A 8 21.67 -20.84 3.95
C SER A 8 21.38 -21.66 5.22
N GLY A 9 20.56 -22.70 5.15
CA GLY A 9 20.30 -23.65 6.25
C GLY A 9 21.26 -24.83 6.23
N GLY A 10 21.58 -25.40 7.40
CA GLY A 10 22.26 -26.69 7.50
C GLY A 10 21.42 -27.83 6.92
N PRO A 11 22.00 -29.02 6.71
CA PRO A 11 21.30 -30.13 6.06
C PRO A 11 20.03 -30.63 6.76
N ASN A 12 19.79 -30.21 8.01
CA ASN A 12 18.61 -30.55 8.80
C ASN A 12 17.79 -29.35 9.26
N ASP A 13 18.18 -28.12 8.91
CA ASP A 13 17.48 -26.91 9.33
C ASP A 13 16.64 -26.36 8.18
N ALA A 14 15.41 -25.93 8.47
CA ALA A 14 14.59 -25.24 7.49
C ALA A 14 15.29 -23.93 7.07
N PRO A 15 15.41 -23.65 5.75
CA PRO A 15 16.02 -22.40 5.31
C PRO A 15 15.33 -21.19 5.97
N PRO A 16 16.09 -20.19 6.43
CA PRO A 16 15.56 -19.02 7.15
C PRO A 16 14.38 -18.33 6.43
N PHE A 17 14.40 -18.35 5.12
CA PHE A 17 13.34 -17.81 4.28
C PHE A 17 11.98 -18.53 4.52
N PHE A 18 11.96 -19.85 4.66
CA PHE A 18 10.71 -20.59 4.92
C PHE A 18 10.21 -20.37 6.35
N ILE A 19 11.11 -20.21 7.32
CA ILE A 19 10.75 -19.83 8.69
C ILE A 19 10.09 -18.46 8.68
N LEU A 20 10.68 -17.49 7.99
CA LEU A 20 10.11 -16.16 7.82
C LEU A 20 8.71 -16.20 7.20
N LEU A 21 8.57 -16.92 6.08
CA LEU A 21 7.26 -17.08 5.42
C LEU A 21 6.23 -17.66 6.38
N THR A 22 6.59 -18.69 7.12
CA THR A 22 5.68 -19.33 8.08
C THR A 22 5.24 -18.34 9.16
N VAL A 23 6.17 -17.59 9.74
CA VAL A 23 5.87 -16.57 10.77
C VAL A 23 4.95 -15.48 10.21
N VAL A 24 5.27 -14.96 9.03
CA VAL A 24 4.47 -13.90 8.38
C VAL A 24 3.07 -14.41 8.05
N PHE A 25 2.93 -15.59 7.44
CA PHE A 25 1.61 -16.15 7.11
C PHE A 25 0.78 -16.48 8.36
N MET A 26 1.39 -17.02 9.39
CA MET A 26 0.68 -17.28 10.66
C MET A 26 0.20 -15.98 11.31
N GLY A 27 1.03 -14.92 11.29
CA GLY A 27 0.65 -13.60 11.77
C GLY A 27 -0.52 -13.00 10.96
N ILE A 28 -0.45 -13.07 9.63
CA ILE A 28 -1.51 -12.62 8.73
C ILE A 28 -2.81 -13.36 8.99
N ILE A 29 -2.78 -14.70 9.09
CA ILE A 29 -3.96 -15.52 9.34
C ILE A 29 -4.58 -15.18 10.70
N ALA A 30 -3.77 -15.08 11.75
CA ALA A 30 -4.25 -14.75 13.09
C ALA A 30 -4.97 -13.39 13.11
N ILE A 31 -4.35 -12.35 12.54
CA ILE A 31 -4.94 -11.01 12.50
C ILE A 31 -6.15 -10.96 11.55
N ALA A 32 -6.10 -11.64 10.41
CA ALA A 32 -7.22 -11.71 9.49
C ALA A 32 -8.46 -12.33 10.14
N LEU A 33 -8.31 -13.39 10.91
CA LEU A 33 -9.42 -14.02 11.66
C LEU A 33 -10.01 -13.06 12.70
N ILE A 34 -9.16 -12.31 13.42
CA ILE A 34 -9.60 -11.32 14.40
C ILE A 34 -10.40 -10.20 13.70
N LEU A 35 -9.83 -9.63 12.62
CA LEU A 35 -10.47 -8.52 11.91
C LEU A 35 -11.74 -8.95 11.15
N ALA A 36 -11.76 -10.16 10.61
CA ALA A 36 -12.97 -10.72 10.01
C ALA A 36 -14.12 -10.82 11.01
N HIS A 37 -13.82 -11.18 12.26
CA HIS A 37 -14.84 -11.18 13.34
C HIS A 37 -15.39 -9.78 13.61
N PHE A 38 -14.58 -8.74 13.54
CA PHE A 38 -14.98 -7.36 13.70
C PHE A 38 -15.46 -6.67 12.40
N ARG A 39 -15.52 -7.39 11.29
CA ARG A 39 -15.87 -6.85 9.96
C ARG A 39 -15.02 -5.64 9.55
N GLN A 40 -13.75 -5.67 9.92
CA GLN A 40 -12.78 -4.63 9.56
C GLN A 40 -12.04 -5.01 8.27
N SER A 41 -11.45 -3.99 7.62
CA SER A 41 -10.65 -4.19 6.41
C SER A 41 -9.46 -5.11 6.65
N LEU A 42 -9.27 -6.12 5.79
CA LEU A 42 -8.12 -7.01 5.81
C LEU A 42 -6.81 -6.27 5.50
N LEU A 43 -6.86 -5.21 4.69
CA LEU A 43 -5.69 -4.35 4.42
C LEU A 43 -5.15 -3.70 5.68
N ALA A 44 -6.03 -3.17 6.54
CA ALA A 44 -5.64 -2.65 7.85
C ALA A 44 -5.01 -3.75 8.71
N GLY A 45 -5.53 -4.98 8.61
CA GLY A 45 -4.98 -6.15 9.27
C GLY A 45 -3.56 -6.48 8.85
N TYR A 46 -3.27 -6.47 7.56
CA TYR A 46 -1.93 -6.73 7.05
C TYR A 46 -0.92 -5.69 7.52
N PHE A 47 -1.31 -4.42 7.53
CA PHE A 47 -0.47 -3.34 8.06
C PHE A 47 -0.19 -3.53 9.57
N ILE A 48 -1.23 -3.77 10.37
CA ILE A 48 -1.10 -4.03 11.81
C ILE A 48 -0.21 -5.25 12.07
N CYS A 49 -0.38 -6.33 11.29
CA CYS A 49 0.47 -7.51 11.36
C CYS A 49 1.94 -7.16 11.13
N GLY A 50 2.24 -6.41 10.08
CA GLY A 50 3.60 -5.98 9.77
C GLY A 50 4.22 -5.16 10.91
N VAL A 51 3.47 -4.20 11.47
CA VAL A 51 3.92 -3.38 12.61
C VAL A 51 4.20 -4.24 13.85
N ILE A 52 3.31 -5.18 14.17
CA ILE A 52 3.49 -6.08 15.32
C ILE A 52 4.73 -6.94 15.11
N LEU A 53 4.87 -7.60 13.96
CA LEU A 53 6.01 -8.48 13.67
C LEU A 53 7.34 -7.73 13.70
N ALA A 54 7.37 -6.48 13.19
CA ALA A 54 8.56 -5.65 13.20
C ALA A 54 9.00 -5.22 14.62
N ASN A 55 8.05 -5.10 15.56
CA ASN A 55 8.35 -4.58 16.91
C ASN A 55 8.40 -5.67 17.99
N CYS A 56 7.94 -6.89 17.73
CA CYS A 56 7.95 -7.96 18.76
C CYS A 56 9.29 -8.70 18.86
N GLY A 57 10.31 -8.33 18.08
CA GLY A 57 11.64 -8.95 18.12
C GLY A 57 11.71 -10.36 17.53
N ILE A 58 10.62 -10.91 17.00
CA ILE A 58 10.61 -12.25 16.37
C ILE A 58 11.51 -12.28 15.14
N LEU A 59 11.49 -11.20 14.36
CA LEU A 59 12.27 -11.09 13.13
C LEU A 59 13.78 -11.02 13.37
N ASP A 60 14.20 -10.50 14.52
CA ASP A 60 15.60 -10.38 14.90
C ASP A 60 16.27 -11.76 15.10
N HIS A 61 15.47 -12.79 15.39
CA HIS A 61 15.96 -14.17 15.54
C HIS A 61 16.07 -14.93 14.21
N ILE A 62 15.59 -14.35 13.11
CA ILE A 62 15.63 -14.98 11.79
C ILE A 62 16.77 -14.36 10.97
N PRO A 63 17.82 -15.12 10.63
CA PRO A 63 18.93 -14.61 9.85
C PRO A 63 18.48 -14.02 8.50
N ASN A 64 19.00 -12.83 8.16
CA ASN A 64 18.67 -12.11 6.91
C ASN A 64 17.17 -11.83 6.69
N SER A 65 16.40 -11.68 7.78
CA SER A 65 14.95 -11.37 7.71
C SER A 65 14.68 -10.11 6.90
N ASP A 66 15.44 -9.02 7.11
CA ASP A 66 15.27 -7.75 6.41
C ASP A 66 15.44 -7.90 4.89
N VAL A 67 16.49 -8.59 4.45
CA VAL A 67 16.77 -8.82 3.02
C VAL A 67 15.67 -9.70 2.40
N SER A 68 15.20 -10.69 3.15
CA SER A 68 14.13 -11.60 2.70
C SER A 68 12.78 -10.89 2.60
N ILE A 69 12.46 -10.01 3.56
CA ILE A 69 11.24 -9.19 3.55
C ILE A 69 11.27 -8.22 2.38
N GLN A 70 12.40 -7.56 2.16
CA GLN A 70 12.56 -6.63 1.04
C GLN A 70 12.35 -7.36 -0.30
N ALA A 71 13.01 -8.50 -0.52
CA ALA A 71 12.86 -9.28 -1.74
C ALA A 71 11.40 -9.75 -1.96
N LEU A 72 10.73 -10.18 -0.88
CA LEU A 72 9.33 -10.60 -0.93
C LEU A 72 8.41 -9.41 -1.26
N SER A 73 8.68 -8.24 -0.70
CA SER A 73 7.94 -7.00 -0.96
C SER A 73 8.07 -6.58 -2.43
N GLU A 74 9.28 -6.64 -3.00
CA GLU A 74 9.52 -6.31 -4.41
C GLU A 74 8.71 -7.22 -5.35
N VAL A 75 8.72 -8.53 -5.09
CA VAL A 75 7.89 -9.49 -5.84
C VAL A 75 6.40 -9.21 -5.64
N GLY A 76 5.99 -8.91 -4.41
CA GLY A 76 4.60 -8.55 -4.08
C GLY A 76 4.12 -7.30 -4.83
N ILE A 77 4.95 -6.27 -4.92
CA ILE A 77 4.63 -5.04 -5.67
C ILE A 77 4.50 -5.34 -7.17
N ILE A 78 5.41 -6.13 -7.74
CA ILE A 78 5.35 -6.53 -9.16
C ILE A 78 4.04 -7.27 -9.46
N LEU A 79 3.67 -8.23 -8.62
CA LEU A 79 2.42 -8.99 -8.78
C LEU A 79 1.19 -8.10 -8.57
N LEU A 80 1.24 -7.15 -7.63
CA LEU A 80 0.17 -6.18 -7.42
C LEU A 80 -0.01 -5.29 -8.65
N MET A 81 1.08 -4.74 -9.20
CA MET A 81 1.03 -3.92 -10.41
C MET A 81 0.50 -4.70 -11.61
N PHE A 82 0.89 -5.97 -11.74
CA PHE A 82 0.37 -6.85 -12.79
C PHE A 82 -1.14 -7.07 -12.66
N THR A 83 -1.64 -7.40 -11.45
CA THR A 83 -3.07 -7.60 -11.23
C THR A 83 -3.87 -6.32 -11.44
N LEU A 84 -3.36 -5.16 -10.99
CA LEU A 84 -3.98 -3.86 -11.26
C LEU A 84 -4.06 -3.57 -12.76
N GLY A 85 -2.99 -3.87 -13.50
CA GLY A 85 -2.98 -3.70 -14.96
C GLY A 85 -4.03 -4.55 -15.69
N LEU A 86 -4.35 -5.74 -15.17
CA LEU A 86 -5.40 -6.60 -15.74
C LEU A 86 -6.82 -6.12 -15.42
N GLU A 87 -7.01 -5.42 -14.31
CA GLU A 87 -8.33 -4.95 -13.88
C GLU A 87 -8.81 -3.71 -14.65
N PHE A 88 -7.88 -2.92 -15.18
CA PHE A 88 -8.23 -1.71 -15.92
C PHE A 88 -8.40 -1.96 -17.41
N SER A 89 -9.62 -1.73 -17.91
CA SER A 89 -9.84 -1.61 -19.34
C SER A 89 -9.42 -0.23 -19.85
N VAL A 90 -8.68 -0.19 -20.94
CA VAL A 90 -8.27 1.07 -21.61
C VAL A 90 -9.48 1.95 -21.96
N ASP A 91 -10.61 1.34 -22.33
CA ASP A 91 -11.82 2.09 -22.66
C ASP A 91 -12.48 2.68 -21.42
N GLU A 92 -12.43 2.00 -20.28
CA GLU A 92 -12.92 2.53 -19.00
C GLU A 92 -12.08 3.75 -18.56
N LEU A 93 -10.75 3.68 -18.70
CA LEU A 93 -9.85 4.81 -18.46
C LEU A 93 -10.15 6.01 -19.36
N LYS A 94 -10.46 5.80 -20.64
CA LYS A 94 -10.85 6.89 -21.56
C LYS A 94 -12.14 7.57 -21.12
N HIS A 95 -13.12 6.83 -20.62
CA HIS A 95 -14.36 7.40 -20.10
C HIS A 95 -14.15 8.22 -18.82
N LEU A 96 -13.22 7.80 -17.96
CA LEU A 96 -12.91 8.48 -16.70
C LEU A 96 -11.98 9.69 -16.86
N ARG A 97 -11.30 9.86 -18.00
CA ARG A 97 -10.26 10.88 -18.19
C ARG A 97 -10.68 12.30 -17.80
N LYS A 98 -11.90 12.71 -18.18
CA LYS A 98 -12.38 14.09 -17.89
C LYS A 98 -12.60 14.26 -16.38
N THR A 99 -13.22 13.30 -15.74
CA THR A 99 -13.46 13.30 -14.30
C THR A 99 -12.16 13.19 -13.51
N ALA A 100 -11.23 12.36 -13.97
CA ALA A 100 -9.90 12.20 -13.38
C ALA A 100 -9.09 13.52 -13.47
N LEU A 101 -9.02 14.13 -14.63
CA LEU A 101 -8.28 15.39 -14.83
C LEU A 101 -8.88 16.55 -14.03
N VAL A 102 -10.19 16.76 -14.12
CA VAL A 102 -10.84 17.87 -13.43
C VAL A 102 -10.93 17.60 -11.93
N GLY A 103 -11.43 16.43 -11.54
CA GLY A 103 -11.60 16.06 -10.14
C GLY A 103 -10.26 15.91 -9.41
N GLY A 104 -9.29 15.22 -10.04
CA GLY A 104 -7.94 15.05 -9.50
C GLY A 104 -7.19 16.36 -9.39
N GLY A 105 -7.25 17.21 -10.42
CA GLY A 105 -6.62 18.53 -10.39
C GLY A 105 -7.18 19.43 -9.29
N ILE A 106 -8.51 19.50 -9.15
CA ILE A 106 -9.16 20.26 -8.07
C ILE A 106 -8.78 19.70 -6.70
N GLN A 107 -8.84 18.38 -6.53
CA GLN A 107 -8.50 17.72 -5.27
C GLN A 107 -7.03 17.99 -4.89
N MET A 108 -6.09 17.81 -5.81
CA MET A 108 -4.67 18.09 -5.58
C MET A 108 -4.43 19.55 -5.20
N PHE A 109 -5.07 20.49 -5.92
CA PHE A 109 -4.94 21.91 -5.60
C PHE A 109 -5.46 22.23 -4.20
N ILE A 110 -6.65 21.75 -3.84
CA ILE A 110 -7.25 22.00 -2.52
C ILE A 110 -6.40 21.37 -1.41
N CYS A 111 -5.95 20.10 -1.57
CA CYS A 111 -5.12 19.44 -0.58
C CYS A 111 -3.76 20.15 -0.43
N THR A 112 -3.10 20.48 -1.52
CA THR A 112 -1.81 21.21 -1.51
C THR A 112 -1.96 22.54 -0.80
N ALA A 113 -3.01 23.30 -1.11
CA ALA A 113 -3.27 24.60 -0.49
C ALA A 113 -3.60 24.44 1.00
N ALA A 114 -4.51 23.52 1.35
CA ALA A 114 -4.95 23.35 2.73
C ALA A 114 -3.80 22.85 3.64
N PHE A 115 -3.11 21.79 3.24
CA PHE A 115 -2.01 21.24 4.03
C PHE A 115 -0.76 22.13 3.97
N GLY A 116 -0.42 22.70 2.80
CA GLY A 116 0.74 23.56 2.64
C GLY A 116 0.60 24.87 3.43
N LEU A 117 -0.53 25.57 3.31
CA LEU A 117 -0.78 26.79 4.09
C LEU A 117 -0.89 26.46 5.59
N GLY A 118 -1.61 25.38 5.94
CA GLY A 118 -1.71 24.93 7.33
C GLY A 118 -0.35 24.69 7.94
N LEU A 119 0.55 24.01 7.24
CA LEU A 119 1.91 23.72 7.72
C LEU A 119 2.75 25.01 7.82
N HIS A 120 2.68 25.90 6.82
CA HIS A 120 3.37 27.18 6.84
C HIS A 120 3.02 28.01 8.08
N TYR A 121 1.71 28.18 8.36
CA TYR A 121 1.26 28.98 9.51
C TYR A 121 1.47 28.28 10.87
N ALA A 122 1.42 26.94 10.91
CA ALA A 122 1.60 26.20 12.15
C ALA A 122 3.07 26.07 12.58
N THR A 123 4.00 25.96 11.62
CA THR A 123 5.42 25.67 11.92
C THR A 123 6.37 26.82 11.59
N GLY A 124 5.91 27.83 10.83
CA GLY A 124 6.78 28.89 10.30
C GLY A 124 7.75 28.43 9.19
N MET A 125 7.55 27.23 8.66
CA MET A 125 8.36 26.67 7.56
C MET A 125 8.22 27.55 6.32
N ASP A 126 9.28 27.60 5.50
CA ASP A 126 9.24 28.33 4.22
C ASP A 126 8.08 27.88 3.34
N MET A 127 7.47 28.84 2.64
CA MET A 127 6.27 28.60 1.81
C MET A 127 6.50 27.51 0.75
N SER A 128 7.67 27.53 0.09
CA SER A 128 7.99 26.55 -0.94
C SER A 128 8.06 25.12 -0.38
N HIS A 129 8.73 24.95 0.76
CA HIS A 129 8.80 23.65 1.45
C HIS A 129 7.42 23.19 1.95
N SER A 130 6.65 24.12 2.53
CA SER A 130 5.30 23.82 3.03
C SER A 130 4.35 23.39 1.92
N LEU A 131 4.38 24.04 0.76
CA LEU A 131 3.58 23.65 -0.38
C LEU A 131 4.02 22.30 -0.96
N THR A 132 5.32 22.02 -1.00
CA THR A 132 5.84 20.73 -1.45
C THR A 132 5.35 19.59 -0.53
N VAL A 133 5.45 19.78 0.78
CA VAL A 133 4.91 18.78 1.75
C VAL A 133 3.39 18.66 1.60
N GLY A 134 2.68 19.78 1.41
CA GLY A 134 1.24 19.80 1.17
C GLY A 134 0.85 19.03 -0.08
N ALA A 135 1.61 19.12 -1.17
CA ALA A 135 1.39 18.33 -2.38
C ALA A 135 1.59 16.82 -2.12
N ILE A 136 2.66 16.47 -1.42
CA ILE A 136 2.92 15.07 -1.02
C ILE A 136 1.77 14.51 -0.16
N MET A 137 1.26 15.29 0.80
CA MET A 137 0.13 14.89 1.63
C MET A 137 -1.19 14.79 0.84
N GLY A 138 -1.28 15.43 -0.32
CA GLY A 138 -2.43 15.33 -1.22
C GLY A 138 -2.48 14.03 -2.03
N LEU A 139 -1.36 13.31 -2.12
CA LEU A 139 -1.29 12.04 -2.85
C LEU A 139 -2.01 10.93 -2.08
N SER A 140 -2.74 10.11 -2.81
CA SER A 140 -3.42 8.93 -2.27
C SER A 140 -2.92 7.65 -2.93
N SER A 141 -3.04 6.52 -2.23
CA SER A 141 -2.65 5.22 -2.79
C SER A 141 -3.76 4.64 -3.65
N THR A 142 -3.53 4.56 -4.96
CA THR A 142 -4.41 3.90 -5.93
C THR A 142 -4.64 2.43 -5.59
N ALA A 143 -3.58 1.72 -5.18
CA ALA A 143 -3.63 0.31 -4.83
C ALA A 143 -4.51 0.07 -3.59
N VAL A 144 -4.36 0.88 -2.53
CA VAL A 144 -5.16 0.77 -1.31
C VAL A 144 -6.62 1.10 -1.60
N ALA A 145 -6.89 2.16 -2.35
CA ALA A 145 -8.25 2.54 -2.71
C ALA A 145 -8.97 1.43 -3.49
N LEU A 146 -8.32 0.89 -4.53
CA LEU A 146 -8.89 -0.18 -5.33
C LEU A 146 -9.17 -1.44 -4.51
N LYS A 147 -8.19 -1.91 -3.74
CA LYS A 147 -8.35 -3.08 -2.88
C LYS A 147 -9.45 -2.90 -1.83
N SER A 148 -9.58 -1.70 -1.25
CA SER A 148 -10.67 -1.40 -0.32
C SER A 148 -12.04 -1.49 -1.01
N PHE A 149 -12.19 -0.94 -2.21
CA PHE A 149 -13.45 -1.05 -2.96
C PHE A 149 -13.77 -2.51 -3.33
N GLN A 150 -12.78 -3.31 -3.68
CA GLN A 150 -12.96 -4.74 -3.93
C GLN A 150 -13.42 -5.49 -2.68
N GLU A 151 -12.77 -5.24 -1.55
CA GLU A 151 -13.07 -5.88 -0.27
C GLU A 151 -14.51 -5.60 0.20
N PHE A 152 -14.97 -4.37 0.00
CA PHE A 152 -16.34 -3.97 0.35
C PHE A 152 -17.39 -4.23 -0.75
N GLY A 153 -16.99 -4.83 -1.89
CA GLY A 153 -17.90 -5.13 -3.00
C GLY A 153 -18.40 -3.87 -3.74
N LEU A 154 -17.68 -2.76 -3.66
CA LEU A 154 -18.05 -1.45 -4.19
C LEU A 154 -17.39 -1.11 -5.53
N SER A 155 -16.52 -1.97 -6.09
CA SER A 155 -15.71 -1.70 -7.30
C SER A 155 -16.54 -1.26 -8.51
N GLY A 156 -17.76 -1.77 -8.67
CA GLY A 156 -18.68 -1.42 -9.77
C GLY A 156 -19.39 -0.08 -9.61
N THR A 157 -19.30 0.56 -8.46
CA THR A 157 -20.05 1.80 -8.19
C THR A 157 -19.42 3.00 -8.90
N SER A 158 -20.27 3.98 -9.25
CA SER A 158 -19.83 5.23 -9.89
C SER A 158 -18.82 5.99 -9.02
N GLY A 159 -19.04 5.98 -7.69
CA GLY A 159 -18.15 6.63 -6.72
C GLY A 159 -16.76 5.98 -6.66
N ALA A 160 -16.70 4.64 -6.65
CA ALA A 160 -15.43 3.92 -6.65
C ALA A 160 -14.64 4.18 -7.95
N LYS A 161 -15.30 4.12 -9.10
CA LYS A 161 -14.68 4.42 -10.41
C LYS A 161 -14.12 5.85 -10.46
N MET A 162 -14.89 6.81 -9.93
CA MET A 162 -14.45 8.21 -9.85
C MET A 162 -13.23 8.37 -8.93
N ALA A 163 -13.27 7.78 -7.74
CA ALA A 163 -12.16 7.84 -6.78
C ALA A 163 -10.88 7.21 -7.33
N VAL A 164 -11.00 6.05 -7.98
CA VAL A 164 -9.86 5.38 -8.65
C VAL A 164 -9.34 6.23 -9.80
N GLY A 165 -10.23 6.85 -10.59
CA GLY A 165 -9.83 7.77 -11.65
C GLY A 165 -9.04 8.99 -11.14
N ILE A 166 -9.45 9.56 -10.00
CA ILE A 166 -8.73 10.65 -9.34
C ILE A 166 -7.36 10.17 -8.84
N ALA A 167 -7.30 9.01 -8.20
CA ALA A 167 -6.02 8.44 -7.72
C ALA A 167 -5.06 8.14 -8.89
N LEU A 168 -5.54 7.60 -10.00
CA LEU A 168 -4.75 7.39 -11.21
C LEU A 168 -4.21 8.71 -11.81
N PHE A 169 -4.96 9.80 -11.71
CA PHE A 169 -4.47 11.11 -12.15
C PHE A 169 -3.24 11.57 -11.35
N GLN A 170 -3.15 11.19 -10.08
CA GLN A 170 -2.03 11.54 -9.20
C GLN A 170 -0.76 10.75 -9.52
N ASP A 171 -0.87 9.62 -10.22
CA ASP A 171 0.25 8.75 -10.62
C ASP A 171 0.89 9.18 -11.96
N ILE A 172 0.27 10.15 -12.69
CA ILE A 172 0.73 10.66 -13.98
C ILE A 172 1.47 12.00 -13.81
#